data_ba207f83ab74f1f46f2d562ecbea2329
#
_entry.id   ba207f83ab74f1f46f2d562ecbea2329
#
_cell.length_a   1.000
_cell.length_b   1.000
_cell.length_c   1.000
_cell.angle_alpha   90.00
_cell.angle_beta   90.00
_cell.angle_gamma   90.00
#
_symmetry.space_group_name_H-M   'P 1'
#
loop_
_entity.id
_entity.type
_entity.pdbx_description
1 polymer ?
#
loop_
_entity_poly.entity_id
_entity_poly.type
_entity_poly.pdbx_seq_one_letter_code
_entity_poly.pdbx_strand_id
1 'polypeptide(L)'
;MNDADEHSGPIISESAQHLIDTMIDLVSEGGFEALSVRTVATRTGVSIGAVQHHFPTKSQMLVGAMREISRREIKRFERATADKNPTSRRNALLDMLLPSNPDDPAARVWLQLSARASVDPAVKEINSAMWGRLRSELADALRPQIAQPEEAMLRATELLALCDGLAVAILAEEGAVTSTTARTIVEGHIAGLLPSAN
;
A
#
# COMPACT_ATOMS: atom_id res chain seq x y z
N MET A 1 16.36 -25.44 11.57
CA MET A 1 15.14 -25.44 12.39
C MET A 1 14.29 -24.31 11.79
N ASN A 2 13.15 -24.65 11.25
CA ASN A 2 12.42 -23.88 10.22
C ASN A 2 11.85 -22.54 10.71
N ASP A 3 12.31 -21.44 10.07
CA ASP A 3 11.70 -20.10 10.16
C ASP A 3 10.73 -19.82 8.98
N ALA A 4 9.96 -20.84 8.57
CA ALA A 4 9.09 -20.73 7.39
C ALA A 4 7.61 -20.47 7.73
N ASP A 5 7.24 -20.16 8.98
CA ASP A 5 5.83 -20.23 9.43
C ASP A 5 5.24 -18.91 9.99
N GLU A 6 5.91 -17.77 9.84
CA GLU A 6 5.41 -16.48 10.37
C GLU A 6 4.54 -15.66 9.40
N HIS A 7 4.24 -16.14 8.20
CA HIS A 7 3.44 -15.39 7.20
C HIS A 7 1.99 -15.91 7.04
N SER A 8 1.56 -16.86 7.85
CA SER A 8 0.17 -17.34 7.87
C SER A 8 -0.64 -16.49 8.85
N GLY A 9 -1.04 -15.29 8.44
CA GLY A 9 -2.07 -14.53 9.15
C GLY A 9 -3.34 -15.36 9.26
N PRO A 10 -4.21 -15.12 10.26
CA PRO A 10 -5.40 -15.92 10.51
C PRO A 10 -6.24 -16.04 9.23
N ILE A 11 -6.66 -17.29 8.92
CA ILE A 11 -7.57 -17.56 7.80
C ILE A 11 -8.84 -16.74 8.02
N ILE A 12 -8.98 -15.67 7.26
CA ILE A 12 -10.17 -14.82 7.30
C ILE A 12 -11.33 -15.64 6.75
N SER A 13 -12.42 -15.75 7.51
CA SER A 13 -13.62 -16.47 7.05
C SER A 13 -14.17 -15.80 5.76
N GLU A 14 -14.82 -16.57 4.90
CA GLU A 14 -15.41 -16.07 3.66
C GLU A 14 -16.36 -14.87 3.90
N SER A 15 -17.10 -14.91 5.03
CA SER A 15 -17.95 -13.80 5.45
C SER A 15 -17.14 -12.54 5.83
N ALA A 16 -16.01 -12.68 6.52
CA ALA A 16 -15.15 -11.55 6.87
C ALA A 16 -14.47 -10.98 5.62
N GLN A 17 -14.11 -11.82 4.63
CA GLN A 17 -13.56 -11.36 3.36
C GLN A 17 -14.55 -10.48 2.60
N HIS A 18 -15.82 -10.87 2.50
CA HIS A 18 -16.86 -10.08 1.87
C HIS A 18 -17.07 -8.72 2.55
N LEU A 19 -16.98 -8.66 3.89
CA LEU A 19 -17.03 -7.40 4.62
C LEU A 19 -15.85 -6.49 4.24
N ILE A 20 -14.64 -7.05 4.17
CA ILE A 20 -13.42 -6.30 3.84
C ILE A 20 -13.48 -5.75 2.42
N ASP A 21 -13.92 -6.54 1.44
CA ASP A 21 -14.07 -6.09 0.06
C ASP A 21 -15.05 -4.91 -0.04
N THR A 22 -16.19 -5.02 0.65
CA THR A 22 -17.15 -3.91 0.75
C THR A 22 -16.56 -2.66 1.42
N MET A 23 -15.70 -2.83 2.44
CA MET A 23 -15.02 -1.69 3.07
C MET A 23 -14.04 -1.00 2.12
N ILE A 24 -13.31 -1.77 1.31
CA ILE A 24 -12.41 -1.23 0.29
C ILE A 24 -13.21 -0.38 -0.71
N ASP A 25 -14.33 -0.91 -1.22
CA ASP A 25 -15.21 -0.20 -2.15
C ASP A 25 -15.75 1.10 -1.54
N LEU A 26 -16.31 1.03 -0.32
CA LEU A 26 -16.86 2.21 0.36
C LEU A 26 -15.80 3.31 0.56
N VAL A 27 -14.59 2.95 0.97
CA VAL A 27 -13.51 3.93 1.17
C VAL A 27 -13.02 4.48 -0.16
N SER A 28 -12.92 3.67 -1.20
CA SER A 28 -12.47 4.12 -2.52
C SER A 28 -13.49 5.04 -3.20
N GLU A 29 -14.79 4.81 -3.00
CA GLU A 29 -15.87 5.60 -3.60
C GLU A 29 -16.12 6.92 -2.85
N GLY A 30 -16.17 6.88 -1.52
CA GLY A 30 -16.64 8.00 -0.69
C GLY A 30 -15.71 8.40 0.44
N GLY A 31 -14.46 7.91 0.44
CA GLY A 31 -13.46 8.21 1.45
C GLY A 31 -13.80 7.61 2.82
N PHE A 32 -13.01 8.04 3.83
CA PHE A 32 -13.19 7.55 5.20
C PHE A 32 -14.60 7.82 5.73
N GLU A 33 -15.25 8.91 5.32
CA GLU A 33 -16.59 9.27 5.84
C GLU A 33 -17.69 8.32 5.38
N ALA A 34 -17.58 7.70 4.22
CA ALA A 34 -18.53 6.69 3.73
C ALA A 34 -18.48 5.39 4.53
N LEU A 35 -17.36 5.10 5.22
CA LEU A 35 -17.16 3.90 5.99
C LEU A 35 -17.90 4.00 7.35
N SER A 36 -18.89 3.15 7.56
CA SER A 36 -19.54 2.96 8.86
C SER A 36 -20.06 1.53 9.00
N VAL A 37 -20.22 1.07 10.25
CA VAL A 37 -20.81 -0.26 10.53
C VAL A 37 -22.17 -0.42 9.83
N ARG A 38 -22.99 0.65 9.82
CA ARG A 38 -24.32 0.64 9.19
C ARG A 38 -24.23 0.54 7.68
N THR A 39 -23.35 1.31 7.03
CA THR A 39 -23.17 1.25 5.57
C THR A 39 -22.64 -0.09 5.12
N VAL A 40 -21.66 -0.66 5.84
CA VAL A 40 -21.15 -2.00 5.56
C VAL A 40 -22.25 -3.06 5.73
N ALA A 41 -22.97 -3.05 6.85
CA ALA A 41 -24.07 -3.99 7.11
C ALA A 41 -25.14 -3.94 6.02
N THR A 42 -25.55 -2.72 5.63
CA THR A 42 -26.55 -2.53 4.58
C THR A 42 -26.08 -3.05 3.22
N ARG A 43 -24.84 -2.76 2.84
CA ARG A 43 -24.29 -3.11 1.52
C ARG A 43 -24.01 -4.63 1.39
N THR A 44 -23.67 -5.29 2.51
CA THR A 44 -23.39 -6.73 2.54
C THR A 44 -24.59 -7.59 2.89
N GLY A 45 -25.70 -6.99 3.36
CA GLY A 45 -26.90 -7.72 3.80
C GLY A 45 -26.75 -8.46 5.13
N VAL A 46 -25.70 -8.16 5.94
CA VAL A 46 -25.50 -8.78 7.25
C VAL A 46 -26.01 -7.88 8.38
N SER A 47 -26.16 -8.43 9.59
CA SER A 47 -26.57 -7.62 10.75
C SER A 47 -25.44 -6.65 11.20
N ILE A 48 -25.81 -5.53 11.80
CA ILE A 48 -24.90 -4.58 12.43
C ILE A 48 -23.99 -5.29 13.45
N GLY A 49 -24.55 -6.21 14.26
CA GLY A 49 -23.81 -7.00 15.24
C GLY A 49 -22.74 -7.90 14.62
N ALA A 50 -23.00 -8.47 13.44
CA ALA A 50 -22.02 -9.27 12.73
C ALA A 50 -20.82 -8.43 12.28
N VAL A 51 -21.06 -7.21 11.75
CA VAL A 51 -19.97 -6.29 11.38
C VAL A 51 -19.17 -5.87 12.62
N GLN A 52 -19.86 -5.48 13.71
CA GLN A 52 -19.21 -5.04 14.96
C GLN A 52 -18.42 -6.16 15.65
N HIS A 53 -18.81 -7.39 15.48
CA HIS A 53 -18.06 -8.54 15.99
C HIS A 53 -16.65 -8.62 15.35
N HIS A 54 -16.55 -8.39 14.05
CA HIS A 54 -15.29 -8.41 13.33
C HIS A 54 -14.53 -7.08 13.40
N PHE A 55 -15.25 -5.97 13.36
CA PHE A 55 -14.69 -4.60 13.25
C PHE A 55 -15.43 -3.65 14.19
N PRO A 56 -15.07 -3.62 15.49
CA PRO A 56 -15.74 -2.79 16.51
C PRO A 56 -15.70 -1.28 16.22
N THR A 57 -14.70 -0.77 15.51
CA THR A 57 -14.53 0.65 15.23
C THR A 57 -14.30 0.95 13.75
N LYS A 58 -14.61 2.19 13.34
CA LYS A 58 -14.37 2.70 12.00
C LYS A 58 -12.88 2.65 11.62
N SER A 59 -11.98 2.97 12.57
CA SER A 59 -10.53 2.86 12.38
C SER A 59 -10.09 1.40 12.14
N GLN A 60 -10.66 0.44 12.87
CA GLN A 60 -10.37 -0.99 12.66
C GLN A 60 -10.88 -1.50 11.31
N MET A 61 -12.00 -1.00 10.82
CA MET A 61 -12.47 -1.27 9.45
C MET A 61 -11.48 -0.77 8.40
N LEU A 62 -11.00 0.47 8.52
CA LEU A 62 -10.01 1.04 7.60
C LEU A 62 -8.69 0.25 7.63
N VAL A 63 -8.22 -0.09 8.82
CA VAL A 63 -7.03 -0.93 9.00
C VAL A 63 -7.21 -2.32 8.38
N GLY A 64 -8.38 -2.94 8.55
CA GLY A 64 -8.72 -4.22 7.95
C GLY A 64 -8.68 -4.16 6.42
N ALA A 65 -9.27 -3.13 5.83
CA ALA A 65 -9.23 -2.87 4.38
C ALA A 65 -7.78 -2.73 3.89
N MET A 66 -6.97 -1.93 4.57
CA MET A 66 -5.57 -1.71 4.16
C MET A 66 -4.70 -2.97 4.31
N ARG A 67 -4.90 -3.76 5.37
CA ARG A 67 -4.20 -5.04 5.54
C ARG A 67 -4.49 -6.00 4.38
N GLU A 68 -5.74 -6.07 3.95
CA GLU A 68 -6.13 -6.92 2.83
C GLU A 68 -5.52 -6.43 1.51
N ILE A 69 -5.53 -5.12 1.26
CA ILE A 69 -4.86 -4.52 0.10
C ILE A 69 -3.38 -4.89 0.13
N SER A 70 -2.68 -4.67 1.25
CA SER A 70 -1.27 -5.02 1.40
C SER A 70 -1.01 -6.50 1.12
N ARG A 71 -1.88 -7.41 1.62
CA ARG A 71 -1.77 -8.84 1.37
C ARG A 71 -1.92 -9.18 -0.13
N ARG A 72 -2.84 -8.53 -0.84
CA ARG A 72 -3.03 -8.71 -2.28
C ARG A 72 -1.83 -8.21 -3.08
N GLU A 73 -1.30 -7.05 -2.71
CA GLU A 73 -0.14 -6.46 -3.37
C GLU A 73 1.14 -7.28 -3.13
N ILE A 74 1.38 -7.80 -1.93
CA ILE A 74 2.48 -8.73 -1.65
C ILE A 74 2.39 -9.96 -2.54
N LYS A 75 1.22 -10.62 -2.62
CA LYS A 75 1.02 -11.79 -3.49
C LYS A 75 1.19 -11.46 -4.97
N ARG A 76 0.80 -10.26 -5.40
CA ARG A 76 1.01 -9.77 -6.77
C ARG A 76 2.49 -9.58 -7.05
N PHE A 77 3.20 -8.93 -6.11
CA PHE A 77 4.64 -8.72 -6.17
C PHE A 77 5.42 -10.04 -6.25
N GLU A 78 5.13 -10.99 -5.35
CA GLU A 78 5.76 -12.32 -5.34
C GLU A 78 5.61 -13.03 -6.70
N ARG A 79 4.41 -12.98 -7.28
CA ARG A 79 4.16 -13.57 -8.61
C ARG A 79 4.93 -12.86 -9.72
N ALA A 80 4.95 -11.54 -9.70
CA ALA A 80 5.64 -10.73 -10.71
C ALA A 80 7.16 -10.85 -10.64
N THR A 81 7.70 -11.28 -9.50
CA THR A 81 9.15 -11.41 -9.26
C THR A 81 9.64 -12.86 -9.19
N ALA A 82 8.78 -13.83 -9.52
CA ALA A 82 9.11 -15.26 -9.46
C ALA A 82 10.30 -15.66 -10.36
N ASP A 83 10.52 -14.93 -11.46
CA ASP A 83 11.64 -15.11 -12.39
C ASP A 83 12.99 -14.60 -11.83
N LYS A 84 13.01 -13.98 -10.66
CA LYS A 84 14.18 -13.37 -10.00
C LYS A 84 14.92 -12.33 -10.86
N ASN A 85 14.27 -11.79 -11.89
CA ASN A 85 14.84 -10.78 -12.77
C ASN A 85 14.83 -9.40 -12.08
N PRO A 86 15.98 -8.68 -11.98
CA PRO A 86 16.04 -7.35 -11.36
C PRO A 86 15.10 -6.33 -11.99
N THR A 87 14.91 -6.39 -13.31
CA THR A 87 13.98 -5.49 -14.03
C THR A 87 12.53 -5.79 -13.65
N SER A 88 12.14 -7.08 -13.60
CA SER A 88 10.81 -7.49 -13.15
C SER A 88 10.54 -7.02 -11.72
N ARG A 89 11.54 -7.17 -10.82
CA ARG A 89 11.45 -6.71 -9.43
C ARG A 89 11.25 -5.20 -9.33
N ARG A 90 12.04 -4.42 -10.09
CA ARG A 90 11.92 -2.97 -10.13
C ARG A 90 10.53 -2.54 -10.62
N ASN A 91 10.07 -3.11 -11.72
CA ASN A 91 8.76 -2.79 -12.29
C ASN A 91 7.62 -3.13 -11.31
N ALA A 92 7.68 -4.29 -10.67
CA ALA A 92 6.69 -4.71 -9.68
C ALA A 92 6.65 -3.77 -8.45
N LEU A 93 7.81 -3.26 -8.00
CA LEU A 93 7.87 -2.24 -6.96
C LEU A 93 7.21 -0.93 -7.39
N LEU A 94 7.49 -0.46 -8.61
CA LEU A 94 6.86 0.75 -9.13
C LEU A 94 5.35 0.59 -9.29
N ASP A 95 4.89 -0.57 -9.74
CA ASP A 95 3.46 -0.89 -9.88
C ASP A 95 2.74 -0.94 -8.51
N MET A 96 3.45 -1.26 -7.44
CA MET A 96 2.93 -1.26 -6.07
C MET A 96 2.91 0.14 -5.44
N LEU A 97 3.86 1.00 -5.83
CA LEU A 97 4.06 2.33 -5.25
C LEU A 97 3.26 3.43 -5.96
N LEU A 98 2.96 3.25 -7.24
CA LEU A 98 2.28 4.27 -8.04
C LEU A 98 0.86 3.83 -8.39
N PRO A 99 -0.15 4.69 -8.18
CA PRO A 99 -1.52 4.42 -8.62
C PRO A 99 -1.59 4.14 -10.12
N SER A 100 -2.38 3.16 -10.52
CA SER A 100 -2.60 2.84 -11.94
C SER A 100 -3.43 3.90 -12.67
N ASN A 101 -4.29 4.61 -11.92
CA ASN A 101 -5.16 5.69 -12.39
C ASN A 101 -5.73 6.47 -11.18
N PRO A 102 -6.45 7.60 -11.38
CA PRO A 102 -7.06 8.37 -10.30
C PRO A 102 -8.12 7.63 -9.48
N ASP A 103 -8.70 6.56 -10.03
CA ASP A 103 -9.74 5.75 -9.38
C ASP A 103 -9.19 4.48 -8.73
N ASP A 104 -7.88 4.32 -8.63
CA ASP A 104 -7.24 3.16 -8.03
C ASP A 104 -7.70 2.95 -6.57
N PRO A 105 -8.46 1.87 -6.28
CA PRO A 105 -9.03 1.66 -4.95
C PRO A 105 -7.97 1.48 -3.86
N ALA A 106 -6.86 0.82 -4.18
CA ALA A 106 -5.78 0.58 -3.22
C ALA A 106 -5.11 1.90 -2.82
N ALA A 107 -4.81 2.74 -3.80
CA ALA A 107 -4.21 4.04 -3.58
C ALA A 107 -5.15 5.00 -2.83
N ARG A 108 -6.45 4.99 -3.13
CA ARG A 108 -7.46 5.77 -2.40
C ARG A 108 -7.56 5.35 -0.93
N VAL A 109 -7.57 4.04 -0.64
CA VAL A 109 -7.58 3.54 0.75
C VAL A 109 -6.29 3.91 1.47
N TRP A 110 -5.13 3.79 0.80
CA TRP A 110 -3.84 4.21 1.34
C TRP A 110 -3.83 5.70 1.73
N LEU A 111 -4.35 6.57 0.88
CA LEU A 111 -4.42 8.01 1.15
C LEU A 111 -5.26 8.31 2.40
N GLN A 112 -6.41 7.64 2.53
CA GLN A 112 -7.28 7.78 3.71
C GLN A 112 -6.60 7.24 4.99
N LEU A 113 -5.87 6.12 4.89
CA LEU A 113 -5.11 5.57 6.00
C LEU A 113 -4.00 6.53 6.45
N SER A 114 -3.23 7.07 5.51
CA SER A 114 -2.13 8.00 5.77
C SER A 114 -2.64 9.30 6.43
N ALA A 115 -3.73 9.86 5.93
CA ALA A 115 -4.38 11.01 6.55
C ALA A 115 -4.87 10.68 7.97
N ARG A 116 -5.50 9.53 8.19
CA ARG A 116 -5.99 9.11 9.51
C ARG A 116 -4.86 8.84 10.50
N ALA A 117 -3.72 8.32 10.05
CA ALA A 117 -2.55 8.07 10.88
C ALA A 117 -1.99 9.35 11.54
N SER A 118 -2.25 10.53 10.98
CA SER A 118 -1.82 11.80 11.56
C SER A 118 -2.53 12.14 12.88
N VAL A 119 -3.73 11.59 13.12
CA VAL A 119 -4.60 11.93 14.26
C VAL A 119 -5.06 10.72 15.09
N ASP A 120 -4.80 9.50 14.64
CA ASP A 120 -5.21 8.26 15.33
C ASP A 120 -3.98 7.41 15.65
N PRO A 121 -3.58 7.29 16.95
CA PRO A 121 -2.35 6.56 17.34
C PRO A 121 -2.34 5.09 16.91
N ALA A 122 -3.48 4.39 16.95
CA ALA A 122 -3.55 2.98 16.57
C ALA A 122 -3.35 2.80 15.06
N VAL A 123 -3.90 3.70 14.25
CA VAL A 123 -3.69 3.73 12.80
C VAL A 123 -2.24 4.12 12.49
N LYS A 124 -1.68 5.09 13.23
CA LYS A 124 -0.29 5.53 13.08
C LYS A 124 0.71 4.40 13.28
N GLU A 125 0.54 3.58 14.30
CA GLU A 125 1.40 2.43 14.59
C GLU A 125 1.45 1.48 13.39
N ILE A 126 0.29 1.10 12.86
CA ILE A 126 0.18 0.18 11.72
C ILE A 126 0.75 0.79 10.45
N ASN A 127 0.42 2.06 10.17
CA ASN A 127 0.95 2.78 9.02
C ASN A 127 2.48 2.89 9.09
N SER A 128 3.04 3.21 10.26
CA SER A 128 4.49 3.32 10.47
C SER A 128 5.20 1.97 10.28
N ALA A 129 4.62 0.87 10.77
CA ALA A 129 5.18 -0.47 10.58
C ALA A 129 5.19 -0.86 9.08
N MET A 130 4.11 -0.56 8.36
CA MET A 130 4.00 -0.83 6.92
C MET A 130 5.03 -0.04 6.12
N TRP A 131 5.16 1.27 6.38
CA TRP A 131 6.15 2.13 5.74
C TRP A 131 7.59 1.77 6.10
N GLY A 132 7.84 1.36 7.35
CA GLY A 132 9.15 0.89 7.78
C GLY A 132 9.60 -0.34 6.99
N ARG A 133 8.71 -1.32 6.80
CA ARG A 133 8.98 -2.52 6.00
C ARG A 133 9.26 -2.16 4.54
N LEU A 134 8.38 -1.38 3.91
CA LEU A 134 8.53 -0.99 2.51
C LEU A 134 9.84 -0.23 2.26
N ARG A 135 10.22 0.66 3.19
CA ARG A 135 11.49 1.38 3.13
C ARG A 135 12.70 0.45 3.22
N SER A 136 12.63 -0.56 4.09
CA SER A 136 13.69 -1.58 4.19
C SER A 136 13.80 -2.42 2.92
N GLU A 137 12.69 -2.84 2.34
CA GLU A 137 12.67 -3.60 1.08
C GLU A 137 13.22 -2.80 -0.10
N LEU A 138 12.90 -1.51 -0.18
CA LEU A 138 13.47 -0.59 -1.18
C LEU A 138 14.98 -0.39 -0.97
N ALA A 139 15.42 -0.22 0.28
CA ALA A 139 16.85 -0.10 0.60
C ALA A 139 17.60 -1.36 0.18
N ASP A 140 17.07 -2.55 0.47
CA ASP A 140 17.68 -3.83 0.06
C ASP A 140 17.69 -3.99 -1.47
N ALA A 141 16.70 -3.49 -2.18
CA ALA A 141 16.67 -3.48 -3.65
C ALA A 141 17.74 -2.55 -4.26
N LEU A 142 18.15 -1.51 -3.54
CA LEU A 142 19.19 -0.56 -3.97
C LEU A 142 20.61 -1.00 -3.59
N ARG A 143 20.81 -1.93 -2.66
CA ARG A 143 22.13 -2.37 -2.17
C ARG A 143 23.09 -2.89 -3.23
N PRO A 144 22.67 -3.54 -4.32
CA PRO A 144 23.62 -3.92 -5.39
C PRO A 144 24.37 -2.74 -6.01
N GLN A 145 23.79 -1.52 -5.94
CA GLN A 145 24.37 -0.31 -6.49
C GLN A 145 24.89 0.66 -5.42
N ILE A 146 24.36 0.56 -4.19
CA ILE A 146 24.68 1.46 -3.06
C ILE A 146 25.16 0.60 -1.90
N ALA A 147 26.48 0.48 -1.74
CA ALA A 147 27.10 -0.43 -0.78
C ALA A 147 26.85 -0.04 0.70
N GLN A 148 26.76 1.26 1.01
CA GLN A 148 26.58 1.77 2.36
C GLN A 148 25.11 1.63 2.80
N PRO A 149 24.81 0.89 3.89
CA PRO A 149 23.42 0.67 4.35
C PRO A 149 22.66 1.96 4.66
N GLU A 150 23.32 2.94 5.28
CA GLU A 150 22.73 4.23 5.64
C GLU A 150 22.34 5.05 4.39
N GLU A 151 23.20 5.05 3.38
CA GLU A 151 22.93 5.70 2.10
C GLU A 151 21.79 4.99 1.36
N ALA A 152 21.77 3.67 1.30
CA ALA A 152 20.67 2.91 0.71
C ALA A 152 19.33 3.21 1.39
N MET A 153 19.31 3.32 2.73
CA MET A 153 18.12 3.69 3.48
C MET A 153 17.66 5.13 3.20
N LEU A 154 18.60 6.07 3.08
CA LEU A 154 18.31 7.45 2.71
C LEU A 154 17.67 7.52 1.32
N ARG A 155 18.26 6.85 0.33
CA ARG A 155 17.73 6.81 -1.05
C ARG A 155 16.38 6.09 -1.15
N ALA A 156 16.18 5.04 -0.38
CA ALA A 156 14.87 4.39 -0.27
C ALA A 156 13.82 5.34 0.31
N THR A 157 14.21 6.16 1.29
CA THR A 157 13.32 7.17 1.88
C THR A 157 12.96 8.27 0.89
N GLU A 158 13.94 8.78 0.12
CA GLU A 158 13.72 9.76 -0.95
C GLU A 158 12.78 9.22 -2.03
N LEU A 159 13.04 7.99 -2.49
CA LEU A 159 12.22 7.33 -3.51
C LEU A 159 10.77 7.15 -3.04
N LEU A 160 10.59 6.71 -1.80
CA LEU A 160 9.26 6.53 -1.23
C LEU A 160 8.52 7.87 -1.10
N ALA A 161 9.18 8.92 -0.62
CA ALA A 161 8.58 10.25 -0.51
C ALA A 161 8.22 10.83 -1.90
N LEU A 162 9.04 10.57 -2.93
CA LEU A 162 8.72 10.93 -4.30
C LEU A 162 7.49 10.20 -4.82
N CYS A 163 7.41 8.89 -4.61
CA CYS A 163 6.25 8.09 -5.01
C CYS A 163 4.97 8.53 -4.29
N ASP A 164 5.04 8.82 -2.98
CA ASP A 164 3.91 9.31 -2.19
C ASP A 164 3.39 10.64 -2.72
N GLY A 165 4.28 11.60 -3.03
CA GLY A 165 3.91 12.88 -3.62
C GLY A 165 3.24 12.73 -4.99
N LEU A 166 3.81 11.89 -5.85
CA LEU A 166 3.23 11.59 -7.17
C LEU A 166 1.90 10.85 -7.06
N ALA A 167 1.76 9.93 -6.10
CA ALA A 167 0.48 9.25 -5.85
C ALA A 167 -0.61 10.24 -5.42
N VAL A 168 -0.29 11.18 -4.53
CA VAL A 168 -1.23 12.25 -4.16
C VAL A 168 -1.62 13.09 -5.37
N ALA A 169 -0.65 13.48 -6.21
CA ALA A 169 -0.93 14.27 -7.41
C ALA A 169 -1.85 13.53 -8.40
N ILE A 170 -1.62 12.22 -8.63
CA ILE A 170 -2.50 11.40 -9.48
C ILE A 170 -3.92 11.33 -8.93
N LEU A 171 -4.07 11.20 -7.61
CA LEU A 171 -5.38 10.99 -6.97
C LEU A 171 -6.18 12.29 -6.74
N ALA A 172 -5.50 13.44 -6.58
CA ALA A 172 -6.12 14.67 -6.09
C ALA A 172 -5.97 15.88 -7.02
N GLU A 173 -5.12 15.80 -8.05
CA GLU A 173 -4.96 16.89 -9.01
C GLU A 173 -5.51 16.48 -10.38
N GLU A 174 -6.48 17.24 -10.89
CA GLU A 174 -7.14 16.91 -12.15
C GLU A 174 -6.18 17.04 -13.35
N GLY A 175 -5.69 15.89 -13.85
CA GLY A 175 -4.89 15.79 -15.07
C GLY A 175 -3.46 16.34 -15.01
N ALA A 176 -3.01 16.86 -13.87
CA ALA A 176 -1.65 17.43 -13.72
C ALA A 176 -0.56 16.35 -13.84
N VAL A 177 -0.77 15.19 -13.21
CA VAL A 177 0.15 14.05 -13.25
C VAL A 177 -0.59 12.79 -13.65
N THR A 178 -0.14 12.13 -14.72
CA THR A 178 -0.63 10.80 -15.09
C THR A 178 0.25 9.71 -14.49
N SER A 179 -0.26 8.49 -14.38
CA SER A 179 0.54 7.31 -13.95
C SER A 179 1.78 7.10 -14.83
N THR A 180 1.67 7.37 -16.13
CA THR A 180 2.81 7.30 -17.07
C THR A 180 3.84 8.38 -16.75
N THR A 181 3.41 9.62 -16.51
CA THR A 181 4.31 10.72 -16.15
C THR A 181 5.02 10.42 -14.82
N ALA A 182 4.27 9.96 -13.82
CA ALA A 182 4.83 9.57 -12.51
C ALA A 182 5.90 8.48 -12.66
N ARG A 183 5.62 7.43 -13.43
CA ARG A 183 6.58 6.36 -13.70
C ARG A 183 7.85 6.90 -14.36
N THR A 184 7.73 7.75 -15.38
CA THR A 184 8.88 8.39 -16.05
C THR A 184 9.75 9.19 -15.08
N ILE A 185 9.12 9.96 -14.19
CA ILE A 185 9.82 10.75 -13.16
C ILE A 185 10.60 9.83 -12.22
N VAL A 186 9.94 8.77 -11.70
CA VAL A 186 10.58 7.83 -10.76
C VAL A 186 11.72 7.05 -11.42
N GLU A 187 11.54 6.59 -12.65
CA GLU A 187 12.59 5.89 -13.41
C GLU A 187 13.79 6.81 -13.68
N GLY A 188 13.54 8.07 -14.02
CA GLY A 188 14.60 9.08 -14.17
C GLY A 188 15.34 9.35 -12.85
N HIS A 189 14.61 9.41 -11.74
CA HIS A 189 15.22 9.57 -10.41
C HIS A 189 16.10 8.35 -10.06
N ILE A 190 15.60 7.13 -10.25
CA ILE A 190 16.39 5.90 -10.01
C ILE A 190 17.65 5.88 -10.89
N ALA A 191 17.54 6.24 -12.17
CA ALA A 191 18.70 6.30 -13.07
C ALA A 191 19.76 7.31 -12.59
N GLY A 192 19.34 8.43 -12.02
CA GLY A 192 20.23 9.44 -11.43
C GLY A 192 20.90 9.02 -10.11
N LEU A 193 20.30 8.05 -9.38
CA LEU A 193 20.88 7.49 -8.16
C LEU A 193 22.00 6.48 -8.45
N LEU A 194 22.03 5.92 -9.65
CA LEU A 194 23.01 4.91 -10.04
C LEU A 194 24.27 5.63 -10.55
N PRO A 195 25.49 5.25 -10.07
CA PRO A 195 26.71 5.79 -10.65
C PRO A 195 26.73 5.49 -12.14
N SER A 196 27.03 6.51 -12.94
CA SER A 196 27.22 6.34 -14.39
C SER A 196 28.21 5.22 -14.62
N ALA A 197 27.79 4.17 -15.35
CA ALA A 197 28.69 3.12 -15.76
C ALA A 197 29.81 3.76 -16.60
N ASN A 198 30.98 3.87 -16.03
CA ASN A 198 32.22 4.28 -16.70
C ASN A 198 32.84 3.09 -17.41
#